data_573eb987893ac2c8a285e752e92d455d
#
_entry.id   573eb987893ac2c8a285e752e92d455d
#
_cell.length_a   1.000
_cell.length_b   1.000
_cell.length_c   1.000
_cell.angle_alpha   90.00
_cell.angle_beta   90.00
_cell.angle_gamma   90.00
#
_symmetry.space_group_name_H-M   'P 1'
#
loop_
_entity.id
_entity.type
_entity.pdbx_description
1 polymer ?
#
loop_
_entity_poly.entity_id
_entity_poly.type
_entity_poly.pdbx_seq_one_letter_code
_entity_poly.pdbx_strand_id
1 'polypeptide(L)'
;PLIGWTIEQALASGTADRVYVSTDSEDIARVARAFGAQVPFLRPAHLATATAGKLPVILHLVEWVEAHDGPVERVIDLDPTSPLRDVDDIRACAAMLDGETDVVITGYASDKNPYFNMVEKKPSGYYERVCRPEGEVLGRQAAPAVYAMNASIYAWHRSSLASSLWDRPRIRLHEM
;
A
#
# COMPACT_ATOMS: atom_id res chain seq x y z
N PRO A 1 10.00 -16.12 9.02
CA PRO A 1 9.32 -15.94 7.72
C PRO A 1 8.93 -14.48 7.53
N LEU A 2 8.80 -14.00 6.28
CA LEU A 2 8.51 -12.59 5.97
C LEU A 2 7.25 -12.06 6.67
N ILE A 3 6.17 -12.85 6.67
CA ILE A 3 4.94 -12.45 7.34
C ILE A 3 5.12 -12.25 8.85
N GLY A 4 6.00 -13.02 9.49
CA GLY A 4 6.32 -12.86 10.92
C GLY A 4 6.98 -11.51 11.21
N TRP A 5 7.97 -11.10 10.43
CA TRP A 5 8.60 -9.78 10.54
C TRP A 5 7.59 -8.65 10.42
N THR A 6 6.69 -8.74 9.44
CA THR A 6 5.64 -7.73 9.23
C THR A 6 4.68 -7.65 10.41
N ILE A 7 4.27 -8.80 10.98
CA ILE A 7 3.39 -8.83 12.14
C ILE A 7 4.09 -8.24 13.38
N GLU A 8 5.35 -8.59 13.61
CA GLU A 8 6.14 -8.03 14.72
C GLU A 8 6.28 -6.50 14.59
N GLN A 9 6.56 -5.99 13.39
CA GLN A 9 6.63 -4.55 13.13
C GLN A 9 5.27 -3.87 13.35
N ALA A 10 4.17 -4.48 12.88
CA ALA A 10 2.82 -3.97 13.09
C ALA A 10 2.49 -3.86 14.59
N LEU A 11 2.74 -4.92 15.36
CA LEU A 11 2.52 -4.94 16.81
C LEU A 11 3.43 -3.94 17.54
N ALA A 12 4.72 -3.88 17.19
CA ALA A 12 5.68 -2.97 17.80
C ALA A 12 5.39 -1.49 17.49
N SER A 13 4.69 -1.19 16.39
CA SER A 13 4.32 0.19 16.05
C SER A 13 3.36 0.81 17.07
N GLY A 14 2.49 0.01 17.67
CA GLY A 14 1.45 0.47 18.60
C GLY A 14 0.39 1.37 17.94
N THR A 15 0.31 1.37 16.61
CA THR A 15 -0.60 2.25 15.86
C THR A 15 -1.97 1.63 15.57
N ALA A 16 -2.12 0.33 15.81
CA ALA A 16 -3.34 -0.42 15.56
C ALA A 16 -3.77 -1.19 16.81
N ASP A 17 -5.08 -1.24 17.07
CA ASP A 17 -5.67 -2.00 18.17
C ASP A 17 -5.56 -3.51 17.93
N ARG A 18 -5.57 -3.93 16.66
CA ARG A 18 -5.55 -5.33 16.25
C ARG A 18 -4.81 -5.50 14.93
N VAL A 19 -4.14 -6.65 14.78
CA VAL A 19 -3.44 -7.04 13.57
C VAL A 19 -4.13 -8.27 12.96
N TYR A 20 -4.55 -8.14 11.72
CA TYR A 20 -5.22 -9.20 10.97
C TYR A 20 -4.41 -9.62 9.76
N VAL A 21 -4.53 -10.89 9.38
CA VAL A 21 -3.96 -11.42 8.15
C VAL A 21 -5.06 -12.10 7.34
N SER A 22 -5.19 -11.72 6.07
CA SER A 22 -6.02 -12.38 5.07
C SER A 22 -5.14 -13.23 4.17
N THR A 23 -5.30 -14.54 4.21
CA THR A 23 -4.56 -15.51 3.39
C THR A 23 -5.45 -16.68 3.00
N ASP A 24 -5.17 -17.29 1.86
CA ASP A 24 -5.78 -18.54 1.38
C ASP A 24 -4.97 -19.79 1.77
N SER A 25 -3.79 -19.61 2.39
CA SER A 25 -2.90 -20.68 2.82
C SER A 25 -3.04 -20.96 4.32
N GLU A 26 -3.36 -22.21 4.66
CA GLU A 26 -3.38 -22.67 6.06
C GLU A 26 -2.02 -22.57 6.74
N ASP A 27 -0.93 -22.81 6.00
CA ASP A 27 0.42 -22.70 6.54
C ASP A 27 0.77 -21.25 6.89
N ILE A 28 0.42 -20.30 6.04
CA ILE A 28 0.59 -18.87 6.33
C ILE A 28 -0.30 -18.46 7.50
N ALA A 29 -1.55 -18.91 7.53
CA ALA A 29 -2.48 -18.64 8.63
C ALA A 29 -1.94 -19.14 9.97
N ARG A 30 -1.40 -20.37 10.00
CA ARG A 30 -0.80 -20.96 11.20
C ARG A 30 0.42 -20.13 11.69
N VAL A 31 1.28 -19.74 10.78
CA VAL A 31 2.43 -18.87 11.08
C VAL A 31 1.96 -17.51 11.60
N ALA A 32 1.02 -16.87 10.92
CA ALA A 32 0.51 -15.56 11.31
C ALA A 32 -0.07 -15.56 12.73
N ARG A 33 -0.87 -16.57 13.07
CA ARG A 33 -1.39 -16.75 14.44
C ARG A 33 -0.28 -16.95 15.47
N ALA A 34 0.77 -17.70 15.15
CA ALA A 34 1.91 -17.90 16.03
C ALA A 34 2.70 -16.62 16.32
N PHE A 35 2.66 -15.63 15.41
CA PHE A 35 3.26 -14.30 15.60
C PHE A 35 2.28 -13.26 16.18
N GLY A 36 1.06 -13.67 16.57
CA GLY A 36 0.11 -12.81 17.29
C GLY A 36 -0.93 -12.10 16.39
N ALA A 37 -0.97 -12.36 15.10
CA ALA A 37 -2.02 -11.85 14.24
C ALA A 37 -3.30 -12.69 14.32
N GLN A 38 -4.44 -12.06 14.10
CA GLN A 38 -5.71 -12.72 13.94
C GLN A 38 -5.90 -13.16 12.48
N VAL A 39 -6.39 -14.39 12.27
CA VAL A 39 -6.73 -14.92 10.95
C VAL A 39 -8.14 -15.50 11.07
N PRO A 40 -9.17 -14.69 10.83
CA PRO A 40 -10.55 -15.05 11.11
C PRO A 40 -11.12 -16.11 10.16
N PHE A 41 -10.60 -16.16 8.94
CA PHE A 41 -11.02 -17.07 7.88
C PHE A 41 -9.86 -17.32 6.91
N LEU A 42 -10.01 -18.33 6.06
CA LEU A 42 -9.20 -18.42 4.85
C LEU A 42 -9.84 -17.59 3.75
N ARG A 43 -9.00 -16.80 3.06
CA ARG A 43 -9.46 -15.93 1.97
C ARG A 43 -10.18 -16.75 0.91
N PRO A 44 -11.37 -16.33 0.48
CA PRO A 44 -12.10 -16.99 -0.59
C PRO A 44 -11.30 -17.05 -1.90
N ALA A 45 -11.42 -18.15 -2.64
CA ALA A 45 -10.64 -18.42 -3.84
C ALA A 45 -10.73 -17.31 -4.91
N HIS A 46 -11.90 -16.67 -5.06
CA HIS A 46 -12.10 -15.59 -6.02
C HIS A 46 -11.29 -14.31 -5.68
N LEU A 47 -10.89 -14.14 -4.41
CA LEU A 47 -10.01 -13.06 -3.92
C LEU A 47 -8.53 -13.49 -3.83
N ALA A 48 -8.20 -14.73 -4.19
CA ALA A 48 -6.86 -15.29 -4.15
C ALA A 48 -6.28 -15.57 -5.54
N THR A 49 -6.87 -15.02 -6.59
CA THR A 49 -6.40 -15.17 -7.96
C THR A 49 -5.23 -14.21 -8.26
N ALA A 50 -4.41 -14.52 -9.26
CA ALA A 50 -3.31 -13.66 -9.71
C ALA A 50 -3.79 -12.27 -10.20
N THR A 51 -5.07 -12.12 -10.52
CA THR A 51 -5.68 -10.87 -11.00
C THR A 51 -6.56 -10.19 -9.95
N ALA A 52 -6.68 -10.76 -8.75
CA ALA A 52 -7.44 -10.16 -7.67
C ALA A 52 -6.80 -8.84 -7.24
N GLY A 53 -7.59 -7.77 -7.28
CA GLY A 53 -7.14 -6.46 -6.83
C GLY A 53 -6.92 -6.42 -5.31
N LYS A 54 -6.00 -5.57 -4.86
CA LYS A 54 -5.67 -5.40 -3.44
C LYS A 54 -6.86 -4.88 -2.62
N LEU A 55 -7.55 -3.85 -3.10
CA LEU A 55 -8.67 -3.23 -2.40
C LEU A 55 -9.84 -4.18 -2.08
N PRO A 56 -10.33 -5.02 -3.00
CA PRO A 56 -11.36 -6.01 -2.69
C PRO A 56 -10.97 -6.97 -1.56
N VAL A 57 -9.70 -7.34 -1.46
CA VAL A 57 -9.18 -8.19 -0.39
C VAL A 57 -9.21 -7.47 0.96
N ILE A 58 -8.78 -6.21 0.98
CA ILE A 58 -8.80 -5.37 2.18
C ILE A 58 -10.25 -5.16 2.63
N LEU A 59 -11.14 -4.76 1.72
CA LEU A 59 -12.56 -4.54 2.01
C LEU A 59 -13.24 -5.77 2.59
N HIS A 60 -13.02 -6.94 2.00
CA HIS A 60 -13.58 -8.19 2.51
C HIS A 60 -13.19 -8.47 3.97
N LEU A 61 -11.93 -8.21 4.33
CA LEU A 61 -11.48 -8.36 5.72
C LEU A 61 -12.06 -7.27 6.64
N VAL A 62 -12.09 -6.02 6.18
CA VAL A 62 -12.66 -4.91 6.96
C VAL A 62 -14.16 -5.12 7.23
N GLU A 63 -14.94 -5.54 6.24
CA GLU A 63 -16.35 -5.86 6.40
C GLU A 63 -16.58 -7.00 7.42
N TRP A 64 -15.71 -8.01 7.40
CA TRP A 64 -15.75 -9.06 8.41
C TRP A 64 -15.49 -8.51 9.82
N VAL A 65 -14.45 -7.66 9.97
CA VAL A 65 -14.08 -7.02 11.25
C VAL A 65 -15.23 -6.15 11.75
N GLU A 66 -15.84 -5.34 10.88
CA GLU A 66 -16.97 -4.49 11.23
C GLU A 66 -18.19 -5.30 11.72
N ALA A 67 -18.40 -6.49 11.15
CA ALA A 67 -19.52 -7.36 11.53
C ALA A 67 -19.30 -8.11 12.87
N HIS A 68 -18.05 -8.31 13.30
CA HIS A 68 -17.74 -9.19 14.44
C HIS A 68 -17.01 -8.47 15.58
N ASP A 69 -16.17 -7.51 15.27
CA ASP A 69 -15.25 -6.90 16.22
C ASP A 69 -15.49 -5.38 16.43
N GLY A 70 -16.43 -4.79 15.68
CA GLY A 70 -16.85 -3.40 15.79
C GLY A 70 -16.32 -2.49 14.69
N PRO A 71 -16.64 -1.19 14.75
CA PRO A 71 -16.37 -0.25 13.67
C PRO A 71 -14.88 -0.06 13.41
N VAL A 72 -14.53 0.10 12.13
CA VAL A 72 -13.18 0.39 11.66
C VAL A 72 -13.12 1.84 11.20
N GLU A 73 -12.22 2.63 11.78
CA GLU A 73 -12.00 4.03 11.38
C GLU A 73 -10.84 4.17 10.40
N ARG A 74 -9.76 3.43 10.64
CA ARG A 74 -8.51 3.47 9.87
C ARG A 74 -8.00 2.08 9.60
N VAL A 75 -7.33 1.94 8.46
CA VAL A 75 -6.67 0.68 8.05
C VAL A 75 -5.23 1.01 7.68
N ILE A 76 -4.29 0.26 8.26
CA ILE A 76 -2.88 0.27 7.85
C ILE A 76 -2.60 -1.07 7.19
N ASP A 77 -2.35 -1.05 5.90
CA ASP A 77 -2.02 -2.23 5.11
C ASP A 77 -0.51 -2.30 4.93
N LEU A 78 0.07 -3.40 5.37
CA LEU A 78 1.52 -3.65 5.34
C LEU A 78 1.84 -4.80 4.40
N ASP A 79 2.64 -4.54 3.38
CA ASP A 79 3.09 -5.59 2.47
C ASP A 79 4.17 -6.47 3.14
N PRO A 80 3.97 -7.80 3.22
CA PRO A 80 4.96 -8.70 3.82
C PRO A 80 6.25 -8.83 3.01
N THR A 81 6.27 -8.39 1.76
CA THR A 81 7.48 -8.41 0.93
C THR A 81 8.43 -7.23 1.18
N SER A 82 8.10 -6.36 2.12
CA SER A 82 8.92 -5.22 2.56
C SER A 82 9.41 -5.40 4.01
N PRO A 83 10.25 -6.41 4.31
CA PRO A 83 10.64 -6.74 5.69
C PRO A 83 11.60 -5.72 6.32
N LEU A 84 12.25 -4.88 5.51
CA LEU A 84 13.24 -3.89 5.97
C LEU A 84 12.62 -2.53 6.32
N ARG A 85 11.29 -2.41 6.33
CA ARG A 85 10.63 -1.18 6.79
C ARG A 85 10.92 -0.96 8.27
N ASP A 86 11.06 0.30 8.67
CA ASP A 86 11.18 0.66 10.08
C ASP A 86 9.79 0.74 10.74
N VAL A 87 9.75 0.48 12.03
CA VAL A 87 8.54 0.65 12.85
C VAL A 87 8.11 2.13 12.88
N ASP A 88 9.07 3.05 12.85
CA ASP A 88 8.80 4.48 12.81
C ASP A 88 8.18 4.95 11.50
N ASP A 89 8.42 4.26 10.37
CA ASP A 89 7.70 4.53 9.12
C ASP A 89 6.20 4.22 9.26
N ILE A 90 5.84 3.14 9.97
CA ILE A 90 4.44 2.80 10.24
C ILE A 90 3.78 3.89 11.09
N ARG A 91 4.47 4.36 12.13
CA ARG A 91 4.01 5.46 13.00
C ARG A 91 3.85 6.75 12.23
N ALA A 92 4.80 7.09 11.37
CA ALA A 92 4.75 8.28 10.53
C ALA A 92 3.56 8.24 9.57
N CYS A 93 3.34 7.13 8.88
CA CYS A 93 2.17 6.96 7.99
C CYS A 93 0.85 7.09 8.75
N ALA A 94 0.74 6.49 9.94
CA ALA A 94 -0.44 6.60 10.78
C ALA A 94 -0.71 8.05 11.24
N ALA A 95 0.35 8.79 11.58
CA ALA A 95 0.26 10.20 12.00
C ALA A 95 -0.09 11.14 10.83
N MET A 96 0.39 10.84 9.61
CA MET A 96 0.05 11.61 8.40
C MET A 96 -1.39 11.41 7.94
N LEU A 97 -2.08 10.37 8.40
CA LEU A 97 -3.49 10.11 8.09
C LEU A 97 -4.39 10.96 8.99
N ASP A 98 -4.40 12.25 8.74
CA ASP A 98 -5.22 13.26 9.44
C ASP A 98 -6.56 13.52 8.73
N GLY A 99 -7.33 14.50 9.22
CA GLY A 99 -8.64 14.88 8.63
C GLY A 99 -8.56 15.47 7.22
N GLU A 100 -7.37 15.84 6.75
CA GLU A 100 -7.14 16.41 5.41
C GLU A 100 -6.52 15.43 4.42
N THR A 101 -6.26 14.19 4.84
CA THR A 101 -5.59 13.16 4.06
C THR A 101 -6.53 11.99 3.82
N ASP A 102 -6.73 11.59 2.58
CA ASP A 102 -7.56 10.42 2.24
C ASP A 102 -6.77 9.11 2.36
N VAL A 103 -5.51 9.14 1.93
CA VAL A 103 -4.60 7.99 1.90
C VAL A 103 -3.17 8.45 2.10
N VAL A 104 -2.38 7.68 2.83
CA VAL A 104 -0.92 7.78 2.86
C VAL A 104 -0.33 6.58 2.13
N ILE A 105 0.60 6.84 1.24
CA ILE A 105 1.40 5.84 0.52
C ILE A 105 2.87 5.99 0.87
N THR A 106 3.68 4.98 0.59
CA THR A 106 5.13 5.05 0.76
C THR A 106 5.88 4.95 -0.56
N GLY A 107 7.04 5.58 -0.62
CA GLY A 107 7.88 5.61 -1.79
C GLY A 107 9.23 6.27 -1.53
N TYR A 108 9.99 6.44 -2.59
CA TYR A 108 11.31 7.09 -2.57
C TYR A 108 11.50 7.96 -3.80
N ALA A 109 12.40 8.95 -3.71
CA ALA A 109 12.73 9.80 -4.85
C ALA A 109 13.30 8.97 -6.01
N SER A 110 12.65 9.04 -7.17
CA SER A 110 12.99 8.16 -8.31
C SER A 110 14.18 8.70 -9.11
N ASP A 111 15.12 7.80 -9.42
CA ASP A 111 16.19 8.06 -10.40
C ASP A 111 15.69 8.11 -11.84
N LYS A 112 14.54 7.51 -12.11
CA LYS A 112 13.89 7.50 -13.41
C LYS A 112 12.75 8.47 -13.42
N ASN A 113 12.60 9.20 -14.53
CA ASN A 113 11.61 10.26 -14.65
C ASN A 113 10.82 10.10 -15.94
N PRO A 114 9.48 9.94 -15.89
CA PRO A 114 8.64 9.76 -17.06
C PRO A 114 8.61 10.98 -17.98
N TYR A 115 8.92 12.17 -17.45
CA TYR A 115 9.01 13.41 -18.22
C TYR A 115 10.39 13.64 -18.86
N PHE A 116 11.38 12.80 -18.55
CA PHE A 116 12.76 13.02 -19.02
C PHE A 116 13.40 11.78 -19.64
N ASN A 117 13.56 10.68 -18.90
CA ASN A 117 14.38 9.53 -19.30
C ASN A 117 13.67 8.17 -19.28
N MET A 118 12.34 8.15 -19.21
CA MET A 118 11.54 6.93 -19.41
C MET A 118 10.82 6.97 -20.74
N VAL A 119 10.83 5.84 -21.45
CA VAL A 119 10.18 5.68 -22.75
C VAL A 119 9.26 4.47 -22.77
N GLU A 120 8.17 4.56 -23.52
CA GLU A 120 7.27 3.45 -23.79
C GLU A 120 7.34 3.04 -25.27
N LYS A 121 7.17 1.73 -25.54
CA LYS A 121 7.10 1.23 -26.90
C LYS A 121 5.68 1.38 -27.46
N LYS A 122 5.56 2.00 -28.62
CA LYS A 122 4.28 2.15 -29.31
C LYS A 122 4.00 0.94 -30.23
N PRO A 123 2.74 0.72 -30.63
CA PRO A 123 2.40 -0.34 -31.58
C PRO A 123 3.14 -0.24 -32.93
N SER A 124 3.58 0.95 -33.32
CA SER A 124 4.42 1.19 -34.50
C SER A 124 5.84 0.61 -34.39
N GLY A 125 6.26 0.15 -33.20
CA GLY A 125 7.61 -0.34 -32.90
C GLY A 125 8.59 0.77 -32.47
N TYR A 126 8.23 2.02 -32.60
CA TYR A 126 9.05 3.16 -32.14
C TYR A 126 8.83 3.43 -30.64
N TYR A 127 9.73 4.21 -30.05
CA TYR A 127 9.68 4.58 -28.64
C TYR A 127 9.38 6.07 -28.50
N GLU A 128 8.54 6.40 -27.52
CA GLU A 128 8.22 7.79 -27.15
C GLU A 128 8.40 7.96 -25.64
N ARG A 129 8.62 9.20 -25.19
CA ARG A 129 8.68 9.55 -23.77
C ARG A 129 7.32 9.26 -23.11
N VAL A 130 7.33 8.70 -21.89
CA VAL A 130 6.11 8.29 -21.17
C VAL A 130 5.16 9.48 -20.94
N CYS A 131 5.70 10.59 -20.42
CA CYS A 131 4.93 11.81 -20.22
C CYS A 131 5.50 12.95 -21.06
N ARG A 132 4.60 13.70 -21.70
CA ARG A 132 4.95 14.94 -22.43
C ARG A 132 4.70 16.12 -21.49
N PRO A 133 5.74 16.85 -21.04
CA PRO A 133 5.55 18.05 -20.23
C PRO A 133 4.96 19.19 -21.09
N GLU A 134 4.32 20.14 -20.42
CA GLU A 134 4.00 21.44 -21.02
C GLU A 134 5.28 22.24 -21.12
N GLY A 135 5.91 22.28 -22.30
CA GLY A 135 7.17 22.93 -22.56
C GLY A 135 8.35 21.99 -22.71
N GLU A 136 9.54 22.55 -22.91
CA GLU A 136 10.75 21.80 -23.19
C GLU A 136 11.51 21.47 -21.91
N VAL A 137 11.69 20.18 -21.61
CA VAL A 137 12.52 19.68 -20.51
C VAL A 137 13.88 19.30 -21.08
N LEU A 138 14.83 20.23 -21.00
CA LEU A 138 16.19 20.09 -21.52
C LEU A 138 17.13 19.32 -20.59
N GLY A 139 16.76 19.16 -19.32
CA GLY A 139 17.59 18.49 -18.32
C GLY A 139 16.79 17.94 -17.16
N ARG A 140 17.41 17.04 -16.40
CA ARG A 140 16.81 16.39 -15.22
C ARG A 140 16.27 17.39 -14.20
N GLN A 141 16.97 18.50 -14.01
CA GLN A 141 16.62 19.53 -13.01
C GLN A 141 15.37 20.33 -13.40
N ALA A 142 15.02 20.34 -14.68
CA ALA A 142 13.82 21.01 -15.19
C ALA A 142 12.58 20.08 -15.20
N ALA A 143 12.77 18.78 -14.95
CA ALA A 143 11.68 17.85 -14.86
C ALA A 143 10.99 17.92 -13.48
N PRO A 144 9.65 17.71 -13.39
CA PRO A 144 8.99 17.58 -12.10
C PRO A 144 9.61 16.48 -11.24
N ALA A 145 9.67 16.69 -9.92
CA ALA A 145 10.06 15.63 -8.99
C ALA A 145 9.07 14.45 -9.08
N VAL A 146 9.60 13.24 -9.15
CA VAL A 146 8.80 12.02 -9.19
C VAL A 146 9.28 11.02 -8.15
N TYR A 147 8.33 10.25 -7.62
CA TYR A 147 8.58 9.26 -6.60
C TYR A 147 8.15 7.87 -7.11
N ALA A 148 8.96 6.87 -6.80
CA ALA A 148 8.61 5.48 -7.06
C ALA A 148 7.95 4.89 -5.80
N MET A 149 6.74 4.36 -5.96
CA MET A 149 6.05 3.67 -4.85
C MET A 149 6.75 2.35 -4.57
N ASN A 150 7.01 2.07 -3.29
CA ASN A 150 7.60 0.82 -2.84
C ASN A 150 6.56 -0.19 -2.31
N ALA A 151 5.28 0.19 -2.30
CA ALA A 151 4.15 -0.61 -1.85
C ALA A 151 4.25 -1.12 -0.40
N SER A 152 5.14 -0.55 0.41
CA SER A 152 5.45 -1.05 1.75
C SER A 152 4.33 -0.83 2.76
N ILE A 153 3.79 0.41 2.81
CA ILE A 153 2.75 0.82 3.74
C ILE A 153 1.69 1.63 2.99
N TYR A 154 0.43 1.32 3.25
CA TYR A 154 -0.71 2.15 2.87
C TYR A 154 -1.54 2.42 4.13
N ALA A 155 -1.81 3.67 4.44
CA ALA A 155 -2.73 4.03 5.51
C ALA A 155 -3.99 4.69 4.92
N TRP A 156 -5.16 4.22 5.33
CA TRP A 156 -6.45 4.59 4.77
C TRP A 156 -7.42 5.00 5.87
N HIS A 157 -8.22 6.03 5.62
CA HIS A 157 -9.50 6.10 6.30
C HIS A 157 -10.44 5.02 5.75
N ARG A 158 -11.30 4.45 6.60
CA ARG A 158 -12.30 3.46 6.17
C ARG A 158 -13.15 3.96 5.00
N SER A 159 -13.54 5.22 5.04
CA SER A 159 -14.31 5.87 3.96
C SER A 159 -13.56 5.94 2.62
N SER A 160 -12.24 5.92 2.66
CA SER A 160 -11.39 5.99 1.47
C SER A 160 -11.22 4.65 0.76
N LEU A 161 -11.61 3.52 1.38
CA LEU A 161 -11.52 2.19 0.77
C LEU A 161 -12.61 1.91 -0.28
N ALA A 162 -13.61 2.78 -0.43
CA ALA A 162 -14.76 2.54 -1.31
C ALA A 162 -14.46 2.69 -2.81
N SER A 163 -13.32 3.26 -3.20
CA SER A 163 -12.94 3.47 -4.60
C SER A 163 -11.42 3.35 -4.79
N SER A 164 -10.97 3.39 -6.06
CA SER A 164 -9.55 3.31 -6.40
C SER A 164 -8.71 4.34 -5.64
N LEU A 165 -7.45 3.97 -5.35
CA LEU A 165 -6.45 4.88 -4.80
C LEU A 165 -6.38 6.20 -5.60
N TRP A 166 -6.41 6.09 -6.93
CA TRP A 166 -6.23 7.24 -7.84
C TRP A 166 -7.47 8.11 -7.99
N ASP A 167 -8.62 7.70 -7.45
CA ASP A 167 -9.84 8.53 -7.39
C ASP A 167 -9.84 9.46 -6.16
N ARG A 168 -8.77 9.41 -5.34
CA ARG A 168 -8.64 10.21 -4.13
C ARG A 168 -7.82 11.47 -4.39
N PRO A 169 -8.33 12.66 -4.08
CA PRO A 169 -7.61 13.90 -4.37
C PRO A 169 -6.49 14.21 -3.37
N ARG A 170 -6.56 13.64 -2.14
CA ARG A 170 -5.68 14.01 -1.03
C ARG A 170 -4.79 12.83 -0.62
N ILE A 171 -3.85 12.48 -1.49
CA ILE A 171 -2.85 11.44 -1.24
C ILE A 171 -1.57 12.10 -0.72
N ARG A 172 -1.06 11.65 0.41
CA ARG A 172 0.28 12.01 0.90
C ARG A 172 1.24 10.85 0.71
N LEU A 173 2.52 11.17 0.51
CA LEU A 173 3.59 10.19 0.41
C LEU A 173 4.55 10.37 1.58
N HIS A 174 4.83 9.27 2.29
CA HIS A 174 5.93 9.16 3.24
C HIS A 174 7.15 8.60 2.49
N GLU A 175 8.24 9.37 2.49
CA GLU A 175 9.48 8.97 1.85
C GLU A 175 10.30 8.08 2.80
N MET A 176 10.65 6.86 2.33
CA MET A 176 11.39 5.88 3.10
C MET A 176 12.31 5.02 2.21
#